data_ebded3ab8a58d98c76bbb5a51908e4c5
#
_entry.id   ebded3ab8a58d98c76bbb5a51908e4c5
#
_cell.length_a   1.000
_cell.length_b   1.000
_cell.length_c   1.000
_cell.angle_alpha   90.00
_cell.angle_beta   90.00
_cell.angle_gamma   90.00
#
_symmetry.space_group_name_H-M   'P 1'
#
loop_
_entity.id
_entity.type
_entity.pdbx_description
1 polymer ?
#
loop_
_entity_poly.entity_id
_entity_poly.type
_entity_poly.pdbx_seq_one_letter_code
_entity_poly.pdbx_strand_id
1 'polypeptide(L)'
;MSSIIYPTTNLKHTETLTLDHAQGVYVYDKDGKQYIEGLAGLWCTSLGYGNQELIEAATEQMNKLSFSHMFGGKTHEVGMELSDRLAAM
;
A
#
# COMPACT_ATOMS: atom_id res chain seq x y z
N MET A 1 -1.46 -22.24 10.76
CA MET A 1 -2.85 -21.87 10.46
C MET A 1 -3.09 -20.44 10.88
N SER A 2 -3.77 -19.68 10.08
CA SER A 2 -4.07 -18.27 10.35
C SER A 2 -5.46 -18.10 10.94
N SER A 3 -5.63 -17.13 11.82
CA SER A 3 -6.95 -16.72 12.36
C SER A 3 -7.62 -15.62 11.51
N ILE A 4 -7.06 -15.31 10.35
CA ILE A 4 -7.60 -14.29 9.45
C ILE A 4 -8.88 -14.81 8.78
N ILE A 5 -9.91 -13.99 8.78
CA ILE A 5 -11.12 -14.22 8.00
C ILE A 5 -10.93 -13.49 6.66
N TYR A 6 -10.91 -14.24 5.57
CA TYR A 6 -10.70 -13.70 4.23
C TYR A 6 -12.02 -13.37 3.56
N PRO A 7 -12.15 -12.21 2.89
CA PRO A 7 -13.37 -11.86 2.19
C PRO A 7 -13.63 -12.84 1.02
N THR A 8 -14.89 -13.18 0.80
CA THR A 8 -15.36 -14.01 -0.31
C THR A 8 -14.63 -15.34 -0.48
N THR A 9 -14.05 -15.89 0.60
CA THR A 9 -13.18 -17.07 0.53
C THR A 9 -13.71 -18.22 1.37
N ASN A 10 -13.87 -19.39 0.75
CA ASN A 10 -14.16 -20.62 1.45
C ASN A 10 -12.86 -21.40 1.69
N LEU A 11 -12.32 -21.31 2.89
CA LEU A 11 -11.03 -21.92 3.25
C LEU A 11 -11.03 -23.44 3.22
N LYS A 12 -12.19 -24.09 3.19
CA LYS A 12 -12.27 -25.55 3.03
C LYS A 12 -11.90 -26.03 1.62
N HIS A 13 -12.01 -25.14 0.63
CA HIS A 13 -11.81 -25.45 -0.78
C HIS A 13 -10.80 -24.54 -1.48
N THR A 14 -10.11 -23.68 -0.73
CA THR A 14 -9.16 -22.69 -1.29
C THR A 14 -7.79 -22.88 -0.65
N GLU A 15 -6.79 -23.12 -1.49
CA GLU A 15 -5.39 -23.00 -1.07
C GLU A 15 -4.99 -21.53 -1.11
N THR A 16 -4.38 -21.05 -0.03
CA THR A 16 -3.91 -19.66 0.05
C THR A 16 -2.51 -19.54 -0.54
N LEU A 17 -2.31 -18.51 -1.38
CA LEU A 17 -0.99 -18.12 -1.84
C LEU A 17 -0.42 -17.09 -0.86
N THR A 18 0.64 -17.46 -0.16
CA THR A 18 1.28 -16.57 0.81
C THR A 18 2.36 -15.76 0.12
N LEU A 19 2.10 -14.47 -0.10
CA LEU A 19 3.07 -13.54 -0.68
C LEU A 19 4.01 -13.02 0.41
N ASP A 20 5.28 -12.87 0.06
CA ASP A 20 6.34 -12.45 0.96
C ASP A 20 6.88 -11.06 0.63
N HIS A 21 7.30 -10.85 -0.62
CA HIS A 21 7.86 -9.58 -1.07
C HIS A 21 7.52 -9.29 -2.53
N ALA A 22 7.81 -8.07 -2.97
CA ALA A 22 7.51 -7.64 -4.32
C ALA A 22 8.47 -6.54 -4.79
N GLN A 23 8.66 -6.46 -6.12
CA GLN A 23 9.45 -5.41 -6.76
C GLN A 23 8.91 -5.15 -8.17
N GLY A 24 8.63 -3.89 -8.48
CA GLY A 24 8.07 -3.52 -9.79
C GLY A 24 6.72 -4.19 -10.02
N VAL A 25 6.60 -5.00 -11.06
CA VAL A 25 5.38 -5.77 -11.39
C VAL A 25 5.41 -7.20 -10.85
N TYR A 26 6.48 -7.58 -10.18
CA TYR A 26 6.68 -8.95 -9.70
C TYR A 26 6.35 -9.07 -8.23
N VAL A 27 5.66 -10.15 -7.87
CA VAL A 27 5.45 -10.58 -6.51
C VAL A 27 6.06 -11.97 -6.32
N TYR A 28 6.47 -12.26 -5.10
CA TYR A 28 7.13 -13.51 -4.75
C TYR A 28 6.41 -14.15 -3.57
N ASP A 29 6.21 -15.45 -3.65
CA ASP A 29 5.64 -16.18 -2.54
C ASP A 29 6.70 -16.50 -1.46
N LYS A 30 6.27 -17.11 -0.37
CA LYS A 30 7.14 -17.50 0.74
C LYS A 30 8.23 -18.50 0.35
N ASP A 31 8.07 -19.19 -0.76
CA ASP A 31 9.03 -20.17 -1.29
C ASP A 31 9.94 -19.57 -2.37
N GLY A 32 9.81 -18.29 -2.65
CA GLY A 32 10.60 -17.54 -3.61
C GLY A 32 10.13 -17.64 -5.06
N LYS A 33 8.99 -18.24 -5.32
CA LYS A 33 8.44 -18.32 -6.67
C LYS A 33 7.92 -16.95 -7.11
N GLN A 34 8.28 -16.55 -8.33
CA GLN A 34 7.92 -15.28 -8.93
C GLN A 34 6.60 -15.36 -9.70
N TYR A 35 5.80 -14.33 -9.56
CA TYR A 35 4.56 -14.12 -10.31
C TYR A 35 4.50 -12.68 -10.85
N ILE A 36 3.79 -12.49 -11.95
CA ILE A 36 3.45 -11.15 -12.42
C ILE A 36 2.12 -10.73 -11.79
N GLU A 37 2.12 -9.61 -11.08
CA GLU A 37 0.89 -9.03 -10.52
C GLU A 37 0.21 -8.14 -11.59
N GLY A 38 -0.72 -8.75 -12.33
CA GLY A 38 -1.42 -8.07 -13.42
C GLY A 38 -2.58 -7.17 -12.98
N LEU A 39 -2.98 -7.25 -11.71
CA LEU A 39 -4.11 -6.48 -11.17
C LEU A 39 -3.66 -5.28 -10.33
N ALA A 40 -2.37 -4.98 -10.32
CA ALA A 40 -1.77 -3.88 -9.55
C ALA A 40 -2.18 -3.91 -8.06
N GLY A 41 -2.11 -5.09 -7.43
CA GLY A 41 -2.49 -5.27 -6.02
C GLY A 41 -3.95 -4.92 -5.74
N LEU A 42 -4.84 -5.20 -6.66
CA LEU A 42 -6.24 -4.77 -6.69
C LEU A 42 -6.37 -3.25 -6.79
N TRP A 43 -5.77 -2.71 -7.86
CA TRP A 43 -5.81 -1.29 -8.27
C TRP A 43 -5.06 -0.32 -7.34
N CYS A 44 -4.21 -0.81 -6.46
CA CYS A 44 -3.54 0.01 -5.45
C CYS A 44 -2.09 0.36 -5.78
N THR A 45 -1.42 -0.42 -6.64
CA THR A 45 0.02 -0.28 -6.90
C THR A 45 0.31 0.09 -8.36
N SER A 46 -0.34 1.15 -8.85
CA SER A 46 -0.22 1.60 -10.25
C SER A 46 1.20 1.95 -10.67
N LEU A 47 2.05 2.37 -9.72
CA LEU A 47 3.47 2.68 -9.95
C LEU A 47 4.41 1.50 -9.66
N GLY A 48 3.85 0.32 -9.43
CA GLY A 48 4.61 -0.87 -9.06
C GLY A 48 4.94 -0.93 -7.58
N TYR A 49 5.51 -2.08 -7.18
CA TYR A 49 5.99 -2.31 -5.82
C TYR A 49 7.40 -1.77 -5.61
N GLY A 50 7.71 -1.32 -4.42
CA GLY A 50 9.05 -0.90 -4.05
C GLY A 50 9.52 0.39 -4.73
N ASN A 51 8.60 1.29 -5.09
CA ASN A 51 8.95 2.59 -5.64
C ASN A 51 9.70 3.41 -4.59
N GLN A 52 11.01 3.61 -4.80
CA GLN A 52 11.89 4.24 -3.81
C GLN A 52 11.53 5.69 -3.54
N GLU A 53 11.11 6.45 -4.53
CA GLU A 53 10.68 7.83 -4.36
C GLU A 53 9.49 7.94 -3.39
N LEU A 54 8.51 7.05 -3.53
CA LEU A 54 7.36 7.01 -2.61
C LEU A 54 7.75 6.54 -1.21
N ILE A 55 8.61 5.54 -1.11
CA ILE A 55 9.10 5.02 0.18
C ILE A 55 9.86 6.11 0.94
N GLU A 56 10.75 6.83 0.27
CA GLU A 56 11.54 7.91 0.87
C GLU A 56 10.64 9.06 1.31
N ALA A 57 9.69 9.49 0.49
CA ALA A 57 8.74 10.53 0.84
C ALA A 57 7.89 10.17 2.06
N ALA A 58 7.38 8.93 2.11
CA ALA A 58 6.62 8.44 3.24
C ALA A 58 7.48 8.35 4.51
N THR A 59 8.69 7.85 4.41
CA THR A 59 9.63 7.72 5.53
C THR A 59 9.97 9.10 6.11
N GLU A 60 10.30 10.06 5.27
CA GLU A 60 10.60 11.43 5.68
C GLU A 60 9.41 12.06 6.42
N GLN A 61 8.22 11.95 5.86
CA GLN A 61 7.02 12.54 6.47
C GLN A 61 6.65 11.83 7.78
N MET A 62 6.77 10.50 7.85
CA MET A 62 6.48 9.77 9.09
C MET A 62 7.46 10.10 10.21
N ASN A 63 8.71 10.38 9.89
CA ASN A 63 9.70 10.86 10.87
C ASN A 63 9.40 12.28 11.36
N LYS A 64 8.84 13.12 10.52
CA LYS A 64 8.50 14.52 10.84
C LYS A 64 7.16 14.62 11.58
N LEU A 65 6.12 14.06 11.01
CA LEU A 65 4.76 14.03 11.56
C LEU A 65 3.99 12.88 10.89
N SER A 66 3.83 11.79 11.61
CA SER A 66 3.19 10.56 11.08
C SER A 66 1.67 10.67 11.02
N PHE A 67 1.08 11.45 11.90
CA PHE A 67 -0.37 11.66 11.96
C PHE A 67 -0.71 12.93 12.72
N SER A 68 -1.75 13.61 12.26
CA SER A 68 -2.46 14.63 13.03
C SER A 68 -3.92 14.68 12.59
N HIS A 69 -4.84 14.79 13.55
CA HIS A 69 -6.22 15.09 13.20
C HIS A 69 -6.37 16.54 12.76
N MET A 70 -7.44 16.83 12.02
CA MET A 70 -7.71 18.17 11.49
C MET A 70 -8.90 18.86 12.16
N PHE A 71 -9.19 18.49 13.40
CA PHE A 71 -10.25 19.12 14.19
C PHE A 71 -9.71 20.26 15.03
N GLY A 72 -10.59 21.19 15.42
CA GLY A 72 -10.26 22.24 16.38
C GLY A 72 -9.17 23.22 15.91
N GLY A 73 -9.14 23.50 14.61
CA GLY A 73 -8.18 24.44 14.04
C GLY A 73 -6.78 23.87 13.78
N LYS A 74 -6.61 22.56 13.91
CA LYS A 74 -5.34 21.91 13.57
C LYS A 74 -5.31 21.48 12.11
N THR A 75 -4.13 21.60 11.50
CA THR A 75 -3.87 21.18 10.12
C THR A 75 -2.39 20.82 9.95
N HIS A 76 -1.98 20.40 8.77
CA HIS A 76 -0.59 20.15 8.41
C HIS A 76 -0.34 20.51 6.94
N GLU A 77 0.89 20.91 6.65
CA GLU A 77 1.27 21.44 5.33
C GLU A 77 1.02 20.46 4.19
N VAL A 78 1.39 19.18 4.36
CA VAL A 78 1.20 18.17 3.29
C VAL A 78 -0.27 17.93 2.95
N GLY A 79 -1.17 18.03 3.93
CA GLY A 79 -2.61 17.92 3.70
C GLY A 79 -3.15 19.10 2.93
N MET A 80 -2.70 20.31 3.27
CA MET A 80 -3.07 21.53 2.54
C MET A 80 -2.55 21.50 1.11
N GLU A 81 -1.29 21.12 0.90
CA GLU A 81 -0.70 20.99 -0.44
C GLU A 81 -1.44 19.99 -1.31
N LEU A 82 -1.77 18.81 -0.76
CA LEU A 82 -2.56 17.83 -1.50
C LEU A 82 -3.93 18.36 -1.89
N SER A 83 -4.61 19.02 -0.96
CA SER A 83 -5.91 19.63 -1.20
C SER A 83 -5.86 20.66 -2.34
N ASP A 84 -4.86 21.52 -2.33
CA ASP A 84 -4.68 22.56 -3.34
C ASP A 84 -4.38 21.96 -4.72
N ARG A 85 -3.55 20.93 -4.78
CA ARG A 85 -3.25 20.22 -6.03
C ARG A 85 -4.49 19.53 -6.61
N LEU A 86 -5.28 18.86 -5.78
CA LEU A 86 -6.51 18.21 -6.21
C LEU A 86 -7.55 19.22 -6.69
N ALA A 87 -7.70 20.35 -6.00
CA ALA A 87 -8.64 21.40 -6.38
C ALA A 87 -8.24 22.10 -7.70
N ALA A 88 -6.96 22.10 -8.05
CA ALA A 88 -6.45 22.69 -9.30
C ALA A 88 -6.56 21.73 -10.51
N MET A 89 -6.92 20.46 -10.32
CA MET A 89 -7.10 19.49 -11.40
C MET A 89 -8.46 19.64 -12.07
#